data_261b701859ca1ffad562c8e48bba0e62
#
_entry.id   261b701859ca1ffad562c8e48bba0e62
#
_cell.length_a   1.000
_cell.length_b   1.000
_cell.length_c   1.000
_cell.angle_alpha   90.00
_cell.angle_beta   90.00
_cell.angle_gamma   90.00
#
_symmetry.space_group_name_H-M   'P 1'
#
loop_
_entity.id
_entity.type
_entity.pdbx_description
1 polymer ?
#
loop_
_entity_poly.entity_id
_entity_poly.type
_entity_poly.pdbx_seq_one_letter_code
_entity_poly.pdbx_strand_id
1 'polypeptide(L)'
;MEGVNLKYNVTAEVLTPLSVGQGSEKDWVEGIDYVVKNGMMYHLDLSKMYAAGINMEQVANLFQKQDAEGVHLLIGEKLEQVSDFKMPMPCRSSNPIKTFFRNQLTNHPVLPGSSLKGAIRSVLFTYLRDNE
;
A
#
# COMPACT_ATOMS: atom_id res chain seq x y z
N MET A 1 -37.78 22.82 -9.45
CA MET A 1 -37.60 21.42 -9.88
C MET A 1 -36.96 20.67 -8.71
N GLU A 2 -37.73 19.86 -8.00
CA GLU A 2 -37.19 18.95 -6.99
C GLU A 2 -36.41 17.86 -7.73
N GLY A 3 -35.09 17.82 -7.50
CA GLY A 3 -34.26 16.80 -8.06
C GLY A 3 -34.60 15.42 -7.45
N VAL A 4 -35.08 14.52 -8.26
CA VAL A 4 -35.33 13.12 -7.86
C VAL A 4 -34.01 12.50 -7.49
N ASN A 5 -33.75 12.30 -6.19
CA ASN A 5 -32.60 11.56 -5.68
C ASN A 5 -32.80 10.06 -5.93
N LEU A 6 -32.39 9.60 -7.11
CA LEU A 6 -32.39 8.17 -7.44
C LEU A 6 -31.21 7.49 -6.74
N LYS A 7 -31.50 6.49 -5.93
CA LYS A 7 -30.50 5.61 -5.32
C LYS A 7 -30.37 4.34 -6.15
N TYR A 8 -29.14 4.00 -6.52
CA TYR A 8 -28.82 2.77 -7.22
C TYR A 8 -27.94 1.90 -6.32
N ASN A 9 -28.24 0.60 -6.27
CA ASN A 9 -27.33 -0.39 -5.70
C ASN A 9 -26.42 -0.88 -6.83
N VAL A 10 -25.12 -0.71 -6.67
CA VAL A 10 -24.12 -1.11 -7.65
C VAL A 10 -23.25 -2.19 -7.03
N THR A 11 -23.10 -3.31 -7.73
CA THR A 11 -22.15 -4.38 -7.38
C THR A 11 -21.00 -4.31 -8.36
N ALA A 12 -19.77 -4.33 -7.84
CA ALA A 12 -18.55 -4.37 -8.64
C ALA A 12 -17.86 -5.72 -8.44
N GLU A 13 -17.52 -6.38 -9.54
CA GLU A 13 -16.72 -7.61 -9.55
C GLU A 13 -15.34 -7.31 -10.14
N VAL A 14 -14.28 -7.71 -9.44
CA VAL A 14 -12.90 -7.52 -9.89
C VAL A 14 -12.49 -8.73 -10.74
N LEU A 15 -12.44 -8.56 -12.06
CA LEU A 15 -12.08 -9.61 -13.03
C LEU A 15 -10.58 -9.68 -13.31
N THR A 16 -9.86 -8.58 -13.12
CA THR A 16 -8.42 -8.46 -13.33
C THR A 16 -7.79 -7.72 -12.16
N PRO A 17 -6.45 -7.83 -11.94
CA PRO A 17 -5.79 -7.05 -10.90
C PRO A 17 -6.12 -5.56 -11.02
N LEU A 18 -6.62 -4.99 -9.92
CA LEU A 18 -6.96 -3.57 -9.81
C LEU A 18 -5.88 -2.86 -9.02
N SER A 19 -5.42 -1.71 -9.52
CA SER A 19 -4.49 -0.85 -8.80
C SER A 19 -5.00 0.59 -8.77
N VAL A 20 -5.08 1.15 -7.57
CA VAL A 20 -5.35 2.57 -7.34
C VAL A 20 -4.21 3.10 -6.47
N GLY A 21 -3.31 3.88 -7.05
CA GLY A 21 -2.12 4.41 -6.36
C GLY A 21 -2.47 5.52 -5.37
N GLN A 22 -1.59 5.71 -4.39
CA GLN A 22 -1.69 6.78 -3.38
C GLN A 22 -0.82 8.00 -3.70
N GLY A 23 0.00 7.94 -4.74
CA GLY A 23 1.09 8.89 -5.02
C GLY A 23 2.45 8.29 -4.65
N SER A 24 3.52 8.79 -5.29
CA SER A 24 4.88 8.24 -5.14
C SER A 24 5.45 8.39 -3.73
N GLU A 25 4.99 9.39 -2.98
CA GLU A 25 5.38 9.62 -1.58
C GLU A 25 4.83 8.56 -0.62
N LYS A 26 3.93 7.70 -1.07
CA LYS A 26 3.36 6.58 -0.31
C LYS A 26 3.85 5.22 -0.79
N ASP A 27 4.74 5.20 -1.78
CA ASP A 27 5.35 3.96 -2.24
C ASP A 27 6.29 3.40 -1.17
N TRP A 28 6.31 2.08 -1.02
CA TRP A 28 7.12 1.44 0.01
C TRP A 28 8.56 1.22 -0.44
N VAL A 29 9.49 1.55 0.44
CA VAL A 29 10.93 1.45 0.23
C VAL A 29 11.51 0.33 1.11
N GLU A 30 12.30 -0.57 0.51
CA GLU A 30 13.01 -1.61 1.26
C GLU A 30 14.00 -0.97 2.25
N GLY A 31 14.00 -1.46 3.48
CA GLY A 31 14.83 -0.91 4.57
C GLY A 31 14.21 0.27 5.31
N ILE A 32 13.03 0.76 4.88
CA ILE A 32 12.25 1.78 5.60
C ILE A 32 10.87 1.21 5.95
N ASP A 33 10.09 0.85 4.92
CA ASP A 33 8.72 0.39 5.09
C ASP A 33 8.63 -1.12 5.24
N TYR A 34 9.57 -1.85 4.63
CA TYR A 34 9.60 -3.30 4.68
C TYR A 34 11.01 -3.87 4.59
N VAL A 35 11.13 -5.13 4.97
CA VAL A 35 12.33 -5.98 4.71
C VAL A 35 11.91 -7.30 4.09
N VAL A 36 12.82 -7.90 3.31
CA VAL A 36 12.59 -9.20 2.66
C VAL A 36 13.48 -10.27 3.29
N LYS A 37 12.86 -11.36 3.74
CA LYS A 37 13.56 -12.54 4.28
C LYS A 37 12.93 -13.82 3.72
N ASN A 38 13.73 -14.71 3.15
CA ASN A 38 13.28 -16.02 2.65
C ASN A 38 12.10 -15.94 1.67
N GLY A 39 12.09 -14.97 0.76
CA GLY A 39 11.01 -14.79 -0.23
C GLY A 39 9.70 -14.25 0.36
N MET A 40 9.74 -13.75 1.59
CA MET A 40 8.62 -13.07 2.25
C MET A 40 8.98 -11.62 2.51
N MET A 41 8.07 -10.72 2.19
CA MET A 41 8.12 -9.32 2.59
C MET A 41 7.43 -9.16 3.94
N TYR A 42 8.07 -8.44 4.84
CA TYR A 42 7.57 -8.08 6.17
C TYR A 42 7.42 -6.57 6.23
N HIS A 43 6.19 -6.08 6.31
CA HIS A 43 5.92 -4.65 6.47
C HIS A 43 6.18 -4.23 7.91
N LEU A 44 7.05 -3.23 8.10
CA LEU A 44 7.51 -2.79 9.41
C LEU A 44 6.52 -1.85 10.08
N ASP A 45 6.31 -2.02 11.38
CA ASP A 45 5.52 -1.12 12.23
C ASP A 45 6.43 -0.49 13.29
N LEU A 46 6.61 0.82 13.21
CA LEU A 46 7.45 1.57 14.15
C LEU A 46 6.98 1.47 15.60
N SER A 47 5.65 1.40 15.82
CA SER A 47 5.10 1.26 17.17
C SER A 47 5.43 -0.10 17.77
N LYS A 48 5.36 -1.15 16.96
CA LYS A 48 5.74 -2.51 17.36
C LYS A 48 7.26 -2.62 17.57
N MET A 49 8.06 -1.96 16.73
CA MET A 49 9.52 -1.90 16.91
C MET A 49 9.88 -1.25 18.26
N TYR A 50 9.24 -0.12 18.57
CA TYR A 50 9.41 0.54 19.86
C TYR A 50 8.99 -0.36 21.03
N ALA A 51 7.82 -0.99 20.95
CA ALA A 51 7.32 -1.90 21.97
C ALA A 51 8.18 -3.14 22.16
N ALA A 52 8.84 -3.62 21.08
CA ALA A 52 9.79 -4.71 21.13
C ALA A 52 11.18 -4.32 21.68
N GLY A 53 11.37 -3.06 22.07
CA GLY A 53 12.62 -2.54 22.62
C GLY A 53 13.74 -2.38 21.59
N ILE A 54 13.39 -2.17 20.31
CA ILE A 54 14.35 -1.83 19.26
C ILE A 54 14.84 -0.39 19.50
N ASN A 55 16.14 -0.16 19.32
CA ASN A 55 16.72 1.18 19.47
C ASN A 55 16.29 2.08 18.32
N MET A 56 15.34 2.99 18.58
CA MET A 56 14.75 3.86 17.56
C MET A 56 15.72 4.89 16.99
N GLU A 57 16.77 5.27 17.72
CA GLU A 57 17.82 6.16 17.21
C GLU A 57 18.64 5.46 16.13
N GLN A 58 19.00 4.18 16.38
CA GLN A 58 19.66 3.36 15.36
C GLN A 58 18.77 3.14 14.15
N VAL A 59 17.47 2.88 14.36
CA VAL A 59 16.51 2.75 13.26
C VAL A 59 16.48 4.02 12.41
N ALA A 60 16.39 5.20 13.01
CA ALA A 60 16.37 6.48 12.29
C ALA A 60 17.65 6.67 11.45
N ASN A 61 18.81 6.33 12.00
CA ASN A 61 20.10 6.43 11.29
C ASN A 61 20.15 5.47 10.09
N LEU A 62 19.65 4.24 10.23
CA LEU A 62 19.60 3.26 9.15
C LEU A 62 18.59 3.65 8.07
N PHE A 63 17.45 4.20 8.45
CA PHE A 63 16.44 4.72 7.51
C PHE A 63 16.98 5.87 6.67
N GLN A 64 17.72 6.81 7.29
CA GLN A 64 18.38 7.90 6.54
C GLN A 64 19.36 7.39 5.49
N LYS A 65 20.03 6.27 5.78
CA LYS A 65 20.99 5.64 4.86
C LYS A 65 20.34 4.69 3.88
N GLN A 66 19.04 4.41 4.02
CA GLN A 66 18.32 3.36 3.30
C GLN A 66 19.01 2.00 3.38
N ASP A 67 19.60 1.70 4.56
CA ASP A 67 20.36 0.47 4.81
C ASP A 67 19.42 -0.66 5.22
N ALA A 68 18.87 -1.36 4.24
CA ALA A 68 17.94 -2.48 4.46
C ALA A 68 18.61 -3.66 5.19
N GLU A 69 19.91 -3.92 4.95
CA GLU A 69 20.63 -4.97 5.63
C GLU A 69 20.86 -4.63 7.10
N GLY A 70 21.24 -3.38 7.38
CA GLY A 70 21.40 -2.88 8.74
C GLY A 70 20.10 -2.97 9.53
N VAL A 71 18.97 -2.59 8.92
CA VAL A 71 17.64 -2.73 9.55
C VAL A 71 17.30 -4.19 9.82
N HIS A 72 17.55 -5.08 8.87
CA HIS A 72 17.31 -6.51 9.04
C HIS A 72 18.16 -7.10 10.18
N LEU A 73 19.44 -6.73 10.27
CA LEU A 73 20.33 -7.16 11.35
C LEU A 73 19.91 -6.61 12.72
N LEU A 74 19.49 -5.35 12.78
CA LEU A 74 19.02 -4.70 14.01
C LEU A 74 17.75 -5.37 14.55
N ILE A 75 16.81 -5.72 13.68
CA ILE A 75 15.57 -6.40 14.05
C ILE A 75 15.82 -7.88 14.41
N GLY A 76 16.69 -8.54 13.66
CA GLY A 76 17.08 -9.93 13.89
C GLY A 76 15.90 -10.90 13.84
N GLU A 77 15.72 -11.67 14.93
CA GLU A 77 14.66 -12.67 15.06
C GLU A 77 13.29 -12.07 15.41
N LYS A 78 13.24 -10.78 15.80
CA LYS A 78 11.99 -10.11 16.18
C LYS A 78 11.13 -9.70 14.98
N LEU A 79 11.50 -10.05 13.75
CA LEU A 79 10.87 -9.59 12.51
C LEU A 79 9.35 -9.86 12.48
N GLU A 80 8.92 -11.02 12.90
CA GLU A 80 7.48 -11.37 13.02
C GLU A 80 6.74 -10.49 14.05
N GLN A 81 7.43 -10.13 15.14
CA GLN A 81 6.85 -9.34 16.23
C GLN A 81 6.68 -7.86 15.84
N VAL A 82 7.60 -7.35 15.02
CA VAL A 82 7.64 -5.93 14.65
C VAL A 82 6.93 -5.62 13.33
N SER A 83 6.32 -6.63 12.71
CA SER A 83 5.63 -6.49 11.43
C SER A 83 4.12 -6.39 11.61
N ASP A 84 3.47 -5.60 10.74
CA ASP A 84 2.02 -5.52 10.65
C ASP A 84 1.44 -6.75 9.94
N PHE A 85 2.07 -7.09 8.83
CA PHE A 85 1.70 -8.24 8.00
C PHE A 85 2.90 -8.71 7.21
N LYS A 86 2.77 -9.91 6.64
CA LYS A 86 3.73 -10.50 5.71
C LYS A 86 3.02 -11.00 4.46
N MET A 87 3.74 -10.99 3.34
CA MET A 87 3.22 -11.51 2.08
C MET A 87 4.35 -12.12 1.24
N PRO A 88 4.04 -13.09 0.37
CA PRO A 88 5.03 -13.65 -0.55
C PRO A 88 5.60 -12.56 -1.47
N MET A 89 6.91 -12.53 -1.59
CA MET A 89 7.65 -11.66 -2.51
C MET A 89 8.77 -12.47 -3.17
N PRO A 90 8.44 -13.21 -4.23
CA PRO A 90 9.39 -14.16 -4.86
C PRO A 90 10.58 -13.49 -5.53
N CYS A 91 10.48 -12.20 -5.85
CA CYS A 91 11.58 -11.41 -6.42
C CYS A 91 11.70 -10.07 -5.70
N ARG A 92 12.95 -9.64 -5.42
CA ARG A 92 13.22 -8.30 -4.91
C ARG A 92 13.02 -7.27 -6.01
N SER A 93 12.47 -6.12 -5.66
CA SER A 93 12.39 -4.94 -6.52
C SER A 93 13.46 -3.95 -6.09
N SER A 94 14.23 -3.43 -7.05
CA SER A 94 15.15 -2.31 -6.82
C SER A 94 14.43 -0.96 -6.75
N ASN A 95 13.16 -0.92 -7.14
CA ASN A 95 12.34 0.27 -7.14
C ASN A 95 11.34 0.23 -5.98
N PRO A 96 10.87 1.39 -5.49
CA PRO A 96 9.79 1.47 -4.52
C PRO A 96 8.54 0.70 -5.01
N ILE A 97 7.89 0.01 -4.08
CA ILE A 97 6.67 -0.74 -4.37
C ILE A 97 5.49 0.23 -4.37
N LYS A 98 4.81 0.32 -5.50
CA LYS A 98 3.57 1.11 -5.61
C LYS A 98 2.49 0.49 -4.74
N THR A 99 1.95 1.29 -3.83
CA THR A 99 0.94 0.84 -2.91
C THR A 99 -0.47 1.15 -3.39
N PHE A 100 -1.41 0.28 -3.03
CA PHE A 100 -2.83 0.53 -3.22
C PHE A 100 -3.32 1.60 -2.24
N PHE A 101 -4.28 2.44 -2.67
CA PHE A 101 -4.88 3.44 -1.80
C PHE A 101 -5.50 2.79 -0.55
N ARG A 102 -5.11 3.30 0.63
CA ARG A 102 -5.49 2.74 1.93
C ARG A 102 -6.15 3.79 2.81
N ASN A 103 -7.06 3.33 3.65
CA ASN A 103 -7.60 4.15 4.73
C ASN A 103 -6.48 4.44 5.75
N GLN A 104 -6.27 5.70 6.09
CA GLN A 104 -5.17 6.12 6.98
C GLN A 104 -5.32 5.62 8.42
N LEU A 105 -6.54 5.35 8.87
CA LEU A 105 -6.80 4.88 10.23
C LEU A 105 -6.72 3.37 10.38
N THR A 106 -7.26 2.64 9.38
CA THR A 106 -7.39 1.18 9.45
C THR A 106 -6.33 0.43 8.64
N ASN A 107 -5.56 1.15 7.84
CA ASN A 107 -4.60 0.62 6.87
C ASN A 107 -5.18 -0.40 5.87
N HIS A 108 -6.50 -0.50 5.77
CA HIS A 108 -7.18 -1.38 4.82
C HIS A 108 -7.20 -0.75 3.42
N PRO A 109 -7.04 -1.55 2.35
CA PRO A 109 -7.19 -1.05 0.99
C PRO A 109 -8.61 -0.55 0.76
N VAL A 110 -8.72 0.59 0.08
CA VAL A 110 -10.00 1.25 -0.21
C VAL A 110 -10.04 1.65 -1.68
N LEU A 111 -11.15 1.39 -2.34
CA LEU A 111 -11.43 1.91 -3.66
C LEU A 111 -12.12 3.29 -3.53
N PRO A 112 -11.41 4.40 -3.82
CA PRO A 112 -12.02 5.73 -3.71
C PRO A 112 -13.18 5.89 -4.69
N GLY A 113 -14.30 6.45 -4.21
CA GLY A 113 -15.46 6.72 -5.05
C GLY A 113 -15.14 7.66 -6.22
N SER A 114 -14.20 8.59 -6.04
CA SER A 114 -13.71 9.47 -7.10
C SER A 114 -13.03 8.70 -8.24
N SER A 115 -12.25 7.68 -7.94
CA SER A 115 -11.61 6.82 -8.94
C SER A 115 -12.64 6.01 -9.72
N LEU A 116 -13.63 5.44 -9.01
CA LEU A 116 -14.72 4.70 -9.65
C LEU A 116 -15.57 5.61 -10.52
N LYS A 117 -15.93 6.79 -10.03
CA LYS A 117 -16.67 7.80 -10.81
C LYS A 117 -15.90 8.21 -12.07
N GLY A 118 -14.58 8.43 -11.97
CA GLY A 118 -13.72 8.74 -13.11
C GLY A 118 -13.71 7.63 -14.16
N ALA A 119 -13.60 6.38 -13.74
CA ALA A 119 -13.63 5.22 -14.64
C ALA A 119 -14.98 5.12 -15.37
N ILE A 120 -16.11 5.21 -14.66
CA ILE A 120 -17.45 5.17 -15.24
C ILE A 120 -17.63 6.32 -16.24
N ARG A 121 -17.20 7.54 -15.86
CA ARG A 121 -17.28 8.70 -16.75
C ARG A 121 -16.49 8.46 -18.04
N SER A 122 -15.29 7.94 -17.97
CA SER A 122 -14.44 7.65 -19.14
C SER A 122 -15.12 6.66 -20.10
N VAL A 123 -15.71 5.59 -19.55
CA VAL A 123 -16.45 4.59 -20.35
C VAL A 123 -17.66 5.23 -21.04
N LEU A 124 -18.45 6.01 -20.30
CA LEU A 124 -19.62 6.69 -20.88
C LEU A 124 -19.24 7.67 -22.00
N PHE A 125 -18.17 8.45 -21.82
CA PHE A 125 -17.71 9.37 -22.87
C PHE A 125 -17.24 8.63 -24.11
N THR A 126 -16.50 7.53 -23.95
CA THR A 126 -16.06 6.71 -25.08
C THR A 126 -17.26 6.12 -25.82
N TYR A 127 -18.22 5.55 -25.07
CA TYR A 127 -19.44 4.99 -25.65
C TYR A 127 -20.25 6.02 -26.44
N LEU A 128 -20.45 7.22 -25.90
CA LEU A 128 -21.19 8.30 -26.59
C LEU A 128 -20.46 8.77 -27.85
N ARG A 129 -19.15 8.97 -27.78
CA ARG A 129 -18.35 9.37 -28.95
C ARG A 129 -18.40 8.35 -30.09
N ASP A 130 -18.35 7.06 -29.77
CA ASP A 130 -18.25 6.00 -30.75
C ASP A 130 -19.65 5.64 -31.37
N ASN A 131 -20.73 6.22 -30.85
CA ASN A 131 -22.11 6.02 -31.29
C ASN A 131 -22.78 7.30 -31.83
N GLU A 132 -22.06 8.42 -32.03
CA GLU A 132 -22.44 9.58 -32.81
C GLU A 132 -21.95 9.44 -34.26
#